data_94169145d53bee67a9fad8a7c20f81c3
#
_entry.id   94169145d53bee67a9fad8a7c20f81c3
#
_cell.length_a   1.000
_cell.length_b   1.000
_cell.length_c   1.000
_cell.angle_alpha   90.00
_cell.angle_beta   90.00
_cell.angle_gamma   90.00
#
_symmetry.space_group_name_H-M   'P 1'
#
loop_
_entity.id
_entity.type
_entity.pdbx_description
1 polymer ?
#
loop_
_entity_poly.entity_id
_entity_poly.type
_entity_poly.pdbx_seq_one_letter_code
_entity_poly.pdbx_strand_id
1 'polypeptide(L)'
;MKKLIRMSAMLVVALLLASAVKAQDGRVAGQVFDIQGIPWPGVTVNLKSDTGRTFTLTTDKDGKYSQIGVPNGNYVVTLTNAASGLNFHDQRTVAAGQDNVFNYNFKEIAAKQGPSPEEVKKHEDEQNLFKQMAQHFNAGKAALDDSNTLGKQLATEPADQKSATQDKINADYQTAITELQQAEQGVQAKDTKNHAVVWATLGQAYDGAGRYDDAVNAYQKAIEMSPQASYYADLSTAVVNAAVAQTDTSGLPAKVTEAGTDCDKATALDPTMTARCWKNIGIVLQNKNQLPAAVVPFQKATAADPKDAQSWFLLGGALSSQITSTQKGNQITYTFPPGLVDAYENCIKADPNGPYAPQAKATLDGLNQLSGGTSTIVNERKKK
;
A
#
# COMPACT_ATOMS: atom_id res chain seq x y z
N MET A 1 -69.95 38.69 -73.76
CA MET A 1 -68.57 39.11 -73.47
C MET A 1 -68.35 39.70 -72.05
N LYS A 2 -69.30 40.34 -71.39
CA LYS A 2 -69.11 40.93 -70.02
C LYS A 2 -68.98 39.87 -68.87
N LYS A 3 -69.44 38.66 -69.02
CA LYS A 3 -69.32 37.63 -67.96
C LYS A 3 -67.97 36.88 -67.96
N LEU A 4 -67.32 36.74 -69.08
CA LEU A 4 -65.98 36.09 -69.19
C LEU A 4 -64.86 36.95 -68.60
N ILE A 5 -64.98 38.29 -68.77
CA ILE A 5 -63.97 39.21 -68.23
C ILE A 5 -63.98 39.26 -66.69
N ARG A 6 -65.16 39.07 -66.07
CA ARG A 6 -65.22 39.07 -64.55
C ARG A 6 -64.69 37.76 -63.93
N MET A 7 -64.76 36.63 -64.66
CA MET A 7 -64.14 35.40 -64.11
C MET A 7 -62.64 35.38 -64.27
N SER A 8 -62.06 35.97 -65.31
CA SER A 8 -60.59 36.06 -65.44
C SER A 8 -59.98 36.97 -64.42
N ALA A 9 -60.64 38.08 -64.05
CA ALA A 9 -60.13 38.99 -63.01
C ALA A 9 -60.16 38.38 -61.58
N MET A 10 -61.12 37.53 -61.25
CA MET A 10 -61.16 36.81 -59.96
C MET A 10 -60.14 35.68 -59.89
N LEU A 11 -59.81 35.02 -61.02
CA LEU A 11 -58.80 33.97 -61.02
C LEU A 11 -57.35 34.51 -60.85
N VAL A 12 -57.08 35.68 -61.41
CA VAL A 12 -55.76 36.36 -61.28
C VAL A 12 -55.57 36.92 -59.87
N VAL A 13 -56.60 37.44 -59.22
CA VAL A 13 -56.54 37.90 -57.83
C VAL A 13 -56.38 36.73 -56.83
N ALA A 14 -56.99 35.57 -57.11
CA ALA A 14 -56.76 34.36 -56.28
C ALA A 14 -55.36 33.78 -56.45
N LEU A 15 -54.70 33.86 -57.60
CA LEU A 15 -53.32 33.43 -57.83
C LEU A 15 -52.27 34.37 -57.21
N LEU A 16 -52.62 35.66 -57.02
CA LEU A 16 -51.69 36.62 -56.38
C LEU A 16 -51.74 36.65 -54.86
N LEU A 17 -52.76 36.02 -54.26
CA LEU A 17 -52.85 35.87 -52.82
C LEU A 17 -52.23 34.56 -52.31
N ALA A 18 -51.73 33.66 -53.19
CA ALA A 18 -51.07 32.41 -52.82
C ALA A 18 -49.54 32.55 -52.63
N SER A 19 -48.99 33.75 -52.63
CA SER A 19 -47.56 33.95 -52.54
C SER A 19 -47.23 34.97 -51.43
N ALA A 20 -47.12 34.47 -50.25
CA ALA A 20 -46.12 34.83 -49.21
C ALA A 20 -46.58 34.34 -47.82
N VAL A 21 -46.75 33.06 -47.69
CA VAL A 21 -46.41 32.51 -46.39
C VAL A 21 -44.90 32.59 -46.30
N LYS A 22 -44.38 33.76 -45.87
CA LYS A 22 -42.98 33.81 -45.43
C LYS A 22 -42.92 32.81 -44.31
N ALA A 23 -42.16 31.73 -44.52
CA ALA A 23 -41.79 30.82 -43.48
C ALA A 23 -41.21 31.68 -42.35
N GLN A 24 -41.94 31.79 -41.25
CA GLN A 24 -41.41 32.54 -40.08
C GLN A 24 -40.18 31.82 -39.63
N ASP A 25 -39.03 32.49 -39.67
CA ASP A 25 -37.79 31.93 -39.14
C ASP A 25 -37.94 31.71 -37.65
N GLY A 26 -37.44 30.59 -37.17
CA GLY A 26 -37.42 30.26 -35.73
C GLY A 26 -36.25 30.92 -34.97
N ARG A 27 -36.28 30.78 -33.70
CA ARG A 27 -35.11 31.05 -32.85
C ARG A 27 -34.55 29.71 -32.36
N VAL A 28 -33.22 29.54 -32.41
CA VAL A 28 -32.51 28.45 -31.76
C VAL A 28 -31.79 29.02 -30.55
N ALA A 29 -31.94 28.39 -29.39
CA ALA A 29 -31.24 28.74 -28.18
C ALA A 29 -30.88 27.45 -27.42
N GLY A 30 -29.92 27.52 -26.49
CA GLY A 30 -29.56 26.39 -25.66
C GLY A 30 -28.46 26.68 -24.66
N GLN A 31 -28.11 25.69 -23.93
CA GLN A 31 -27.02 25.72 -22.95
C GLN A 31 -26.20 24.43 -23.06
N VAL A 32 -24.90 24.57 -22.92
CA VAL A 32 -23.94 23.46 -22.96
C VAL A 32 -23.31 23.33 -21.57
N PHE A 33 -23.29 22.09 -21.06
CA PHE A 33 -22.64 21.72 -19.80
C PHE A 33 -21.56 20.68 -20.11
N ASP A 34 -20.43 20.76 -19.38
CA ASP A 34 -19.33 19.82 -19.52
C ASP A 34 -19.65 18.44 -18.88
N ILE A 35 -18.62 17.57 -18.82
CA ILE A 35 -18.75 16.21 -18.22
C ILE A 35 -18.91 16.22 -16.70
N GLN A 36 -18.64 17.34 -16.02
CA GLN A 36 -18.89 17.55 -14.59
C GLN A 36 -20.31 18.12 -14.37
N GLY A 37 -20.98 18.60 -15.43
CA GLY A 37 -22.28 19.26 -15.36
C GLY A 37 -22.17 20.77 -15.08
N ILE A 38 -20.99 21.36 -15.32
CA ILE A 38 -20.72 22.81 -15.16
C ILE A 38 -21.02 23.50 -16.50
N PRO A 39 -21.63 24.73 -16.51
CA PRO A 39 -21.79 25.50 -17.73
C PRO A 39 -20.47 25.65 -18.51
N TRP A 40 -20.49 25.33 -19.81
CA TRP A 40 -19.29 25.26 -20.62
C TRP A 40 -19.14 26.44 -21.59
N PRO A 41 -18.35 27.45 -21.25
CA PRO A 41 -18.09 28.61 -22.14
C PRO A 41 -17.13 28.23 -23.27
N GLY A 42 -17.20 28.98 -24.39
CA GLY A 42 -16.26 28.86 -25.50
C GLY A 42 -16.45 27.63 -26.38
N VAL A 43 -17.57 26.90 -26.25
CA VAL A 43 -17.94 25.84 -27.16
C VAL A 43 -18.49 26.45 -28.46
N THR A 44 -17.94 26.05 -29.59
CA THR A 44 -18.48 26.41 -30.91
C THR A 44 -19.66 25.50 -31.24
N VAL A 45 -20.81 26.11 -31.49
CA VAL A 45 -22.04 25.43 -31.91
C VAL A 45 -22.33 25.78 -33.36
N ASN A 46 -22.20 24.84 -34.24
CA ASN A 46 -22.42 24.98 -35.67
C ASN A 46 -23.73 24.29 -36.08
N LEU A 47 -24.66 25.04 -36.65
CA LEU A 47 -25.93 24.56 -37.19
C LEU A 47 -25.83 24.53 -38.71
N LYS A 48 -25.82 23.34 -39.34
CA LYS A 48 -25.80 23.18 -40.80
C LYS A 48 -27.09 22.54 -41.30
N SER A 49 -27.85 23.24 -42.11
CA SER A 49 -29.10 22.73 -42.71
C SER A 49 -28.83 21.79 -43.87
N ASP A 50 -29.82 21.00 -44.21
CA ASP A 50 -29.84 20.11 -45.40
C ASP A 50 -29.63 20.90 -46.70
N THR A 51 -30.04 22.19 -46.71
CA THR A 51 -29.87 23.11 -47.85
C THR A 51 -28.50 23.76 -47.88
N GLY A 52 -27.60 23.43 -46.93
CA GLY A 52 -26.23 23.94 -46.86
C GLY A 52 -26.07 25.28 -46.11
N ARG A 53 -27.14 25.90 -45.59
CA ARG A 53 -27.04 27.13 -44.78
C ARG A 53 -26.37 26.79 -43.41
N THR A 54 -25.45 27.63 -42.98
CA THR A 54 -24.68 27.42 -41.77
C THR A 54 -24.79 28.62 -40.83
N PHE A 55 -24.94 28.34 -39.54
CA PHE A 55 -24.87 29.29 -38.43
C PHE A 55 -23.78 28.85 -37.46
N THR A 56 -22.85 29.72 -37.12
CA THR A 56 -21.78 29.41 -36.17
C THR A 56 -21.92 30.33 -34.95
N LEU A 57 -22.02 29.74 -33.79
CA LEU A 57 -22.24 30.39 -32.49
C LEU A 57 -21.15 29.97 -31.53
N THR A 58 -20.95 30.76 -30.49
CA THR A 58 -20.08 30.37 -29.37
C THR A 58 -20.82 30.54 -28.06
N THR A 59 -20.68 29.60 -27.15
CA THR A 59 -21.30 29.68 -25.81
C THR A 59 -20.66 30.79 -24.98
N ASP A 60 -21.49 31.55 -24.27
CA ASP A 60 -21.07 32.58 -23.34
C ASP A 60 -20.51 31.99 -22.01
N LYS A 61 -20.20 32.90 -21.05
CA LYS A 61 -19.66 32.52 -19.73
C LYS A 61 -20.60 31.57 -18.94
N ASP A 62 -21.89 31.58 -19.23
CA ASP A 62 -22.88 30.72 -18.61
C ASP A 62 -23.19 29.47 -19.47
N GLY A 63 -22.39 29.19 -20.49
CA GLY A 63 -22.57 28.08 -21.42
C GLY A 63 -23.75 28.26 -22.38
N LYS A 64 -24.36 29.45 -22.48
CA LYS A 64 -25.56 29.74 -23.27
C LYS A 64 -25.21 30.21 -24.67
N TYR A 65 -26.09 29.86 -25.63
CA TYR A 65 -26.02 30.38 -27.01
C TYR A 65 -27.44 30.63 -27.54
N SER A 66 -27.55 31.57 -28.50
CA SER A 66 -28.81 31.78 -29.20
C SER A 66 -28.64 32.44 -30.57
N GLN A 67 -29.50 32.06 -31.50
CA GLN A 67 -29.57 32.60 -32.86
C GLN A 67 -31.04 32.83 -33.23
N ILE A 68 -31.38 34.02 -33.67
CA ILE A 68 -32.67 34.34 -34.27
C ILE A 68 -32.58 34.27 -35.82
N GLY A 69 -33.71 34.10 -36.50
CA GLY A 69 -33.73 34.07 -37.96
C GLY A 69 -33.20 32.75 -38.55
N VAL A 70 -33.39 31.65 -37.83
CA VAL A 70 -33.02 30.31 -38.30
C VAL A 70 -34.22 29.72 -39.05
N PRO A 71 -34.11 29.45 -40.35
CA PRO A 71 -35.20 28.84 -41.13
C PRO A 71 -35.61 27.50 -40.58
N ASN A 72 -36.89 27.17 -40.73
CA ASN A 72 -37.37 25.82 -40.41
C ASN A 72 -36.68 24.75 -41.29
N GLY A 73 -36.48 23.59 -40.73
CA GLY A 73 -35.83 22.46 -41.42
C GLY A 73 -35.00 21.60 -40.50
N ASN A 74 -34.35 20.59 -41.09
CA ASN A 74 -33.43 19.70 -40.36
C ASN A 74 -32.02 20.27 -40.36
N TYR A 75 -31.36 20.17 -39.22
CA TYR A 75 -29.99 20.68 -39.00
C TYR A 75 -29.13 19.61 -38.36
N VAL A 76 -27.90 19.50 -38.82
CA VAL A 76 -26.83 18.87 -38.11
C VAL A 76 -26.24 19.90 -37.16
N VAL A 77 -26.34 19.69 -35.87
CA VAL A 77 -25.74 20.53 -34.83
C VAL A 77 -24.39 19.89 -34.48
N THR A 78 -23.30 20.65 -34.70
CA THR A 78 -21.95 20.18 -34.34
C THR A 78 -21.42 21.07 -33.21
N LEU A 79 -21.04 20.43 -32.11
CA LEU A 79 -20.38 21.10 -30.99
C LEU A 79 -18.89 20.76 -31.00
N THR A 80 -18.03 21.80 -31.02
CA THR A 80 -16.58 21.63 -30.98
C THR A 80 -15.94 22.50 -29.90
N ASN A 81 -14.87 22.01 -29.29
CA ASN A 81 -14.01 22.80 -28.42
C ASN A 81 -12.57 22.30 -28.57
N ALA A 82 -11.70 23.12 -29.13
CA ALA A 82 -10.32 22.75 -29.47
C ALA A 82 -9.49 22.38 -28.21
N ALA A 83 -9.76 23.06 -27.08
CA ALA A 83 -9.00 22.85 -25.86
C ALA A 83 -9.27 21.48 -25.21
N SER A 84 -10.49 20.95 -25.38
CA SER A 84 -10.91 19.65 -24.81
C SER A 84 -10.95 18.51 -25.82
N GLY A 85 -10.78 18.80 -27.14
CA GLY A 85 -10.96 17.85 -28.22
C GLY A 85 -12.43 17.46 -28.48
N LEU A 86 -13.41 18.22 -27.94
CA LEU A 86 -14.82 17.96 -28.17
C LEU A 86 -15.14 18.02 -29.68
N ASN A 87 -15.79 16.97 -30.16
CA ASN A 87 -16.38 16.90 -31.50
C ASN A 87 -17.64 16.05 -31.43
N PHE A 88 -18.78 16.68 -31.19
CA PHE A 88 -20.08 16.00 -31.00
C PHE A 88 -21.06 16.43 -32.09
N HIS A 89 -21.85 15.52 -32.60
CA HIS A 89 -22.85 15.73 -33.66
C HIS A 89 -24.22 15.27 -33.19
N ASP A 90 -25.23 16.08 -33.51
CA ASP A 90 -26.63 15.77 -33.21
C ASP A 90 -27.52 16.26 -34.35
N GLN A 91 -28.63 15.57 -34.58
CA GLN A 91 -29.63 15.98 -35.55
C GLN A 91 -30.81 16.62 -34.84
N ARG A 92 -31.17 17.84 -35.29
CA ARG A 92 -32.26 18.64 -34.72
C ARG A 92 -33.13 19.21 -35.79
N THR A 93 -34.43 19.31 -35.53
CA THR A 93 -35.39 19.98 -36.39
C THR A 93 -35.72 21.35 -35.80
N VAL A 94 -35.62 22.39 -36.59
CA VAL A 94 -36.04 23.76 -36.23
C VAL A 94 -37.47 23.96 -36.72
N ALA A 95 -38.38 24.30 -35.83
CA ALA A 95 -39.76 24.64 -36.16
C ALA A 95 -39.90 26.12 -36.41
N ALA A 96 -40.73 26.51 -37.38
CA ALA A 96 -41.01 27.89 -37.74
C ALA A 96 -41.70 28.66 -36.61
N GLY A 97 -41.30 29.91 -36.38
CA GLY A 97 -41.98 30.83 -35.47
C GLY A 97 -41.95 30.45 -33.98
N GLN A 98 -41.07 29.52 -33.62
CA GLN A 98 -40.93 29.02 -32.24
C GLN A 98 -39.54 29.19 -31.70
N ASP A 99 -39.41 29.15 -30.37
CA ASP A 99 -38.14 28.98 -29.66
C ASP A 99 -37.77 27.48 -29.66
N ASN A 100 -36.72 27.14 -30.39
CA ASN A 100 -36.18 25.78 -30.44
C ASN A 100 -35.03 25.69 -29.45
N VAL A 101 -35.22 24.94 -28.32
CA VAL A 101 -34.22 24.86 -27.25
C VAL A 101 -33.42 23.56 -27.40
N PHE A 102 -32.12 23.67 -27.64
CA PHE A 102 -31.19 22.52 -27.77
C PHE A 102 -30.14 22.61 -26.66
N ASN A 103 -30.39 21.91 -25.56
CA ASN A 103 -29.47 21.81 -24.44
C ASN A 103 -28.61 20.53 -24.58
N TYR A 104 -27.33 20.65 -24.23
CA TYR A 104 -26.37 19.57 -24.25
C TYR A 104 -25.67 19.46 -22.90
N ASN A 105 -26.02 18.42 -22.13
CA ASN A 105 -25.38 18.10 -20.87
C ASN A 105 -24.49 16.86 -21.06
N PHE A 106 -23.18 17.07 -21.23
CA PHE A 106 -22.26 15.96 -21.52
C PHE A 106 -22.12 14.99 -20.35
N LYS A 107 -22.38 15.39 -19.12
CA LYS A 107 -22.48 14.46 -17.98
C LYS A 107 -23.64 13.48 -18.18
N GLU A 108 -24.81 13.94 -18.60
CA GLU A 108 -25.96 13.06 -18.85
C GLU A 108 -25.80 12.24 -20.14
N ILE A 109 -25.18 12.83 -21.17
CA ILE A 109 -24.89 12.15 -22.44
C ILE A 109 -23.92 10.99 -22.20
N ALA A 110 -22.82 11.23 -21.47
CA ALA A 110 -21.85 10.22 -21.11
C ALA A 110 -22.47 9.11 -20.24
N ALA A 111 -23.31 9.49 -19.25
CA ALA A 111 -24.01 8.50 -18.42
C ALA A 111 -24.97 7.60 -19.21
N LYS A 112 -25.57 8.10 -20.31
CA LYS A 112 -26.47 7.33 -21.18
C LYS A 112 -25.72 6.46 -22.20
N GLN A 113 -24.53 6.87 -22.62
CA GLN A 113 -23.72 6.13 -23.60
C GLN A 113 -22.95 4.96 -22.98
N GLY A 114 -22.77 4.99 -21.62
CA GLY A 114 -21.92 4.02 -20.93
C GLY A 114 -20.41 4.23 -21.23
N PRO A 115 -19.54 3.40 -20.67
CA PRO A 115 -18.11 3.46 -20.97
C PRO A 115 -17.85 3.06 -22.42
N SER A 116 -16.86 3.70 -23.03
CA SER A 116 -16.44 3.35 -24.39
C SER A 116 -15.88 1.91 -24.43
N PRO A 117 -15.89 1.22 -25.60
CA PRO A 117 -15.28 -0.10 -25.73
C PRO A 117 -13.80 -0.12 -25.29
N GLU A 118 -13.08 0.99 -25.46
CA GLU A 118 -11.69 1.14 -25.04
C GLU A 118 -11.57 1.23 -23.52
N GLU A 119 -12.46 2.00 -22.85
CA GLU A 119 -12.51 2.08 -21.39
C GLU A 119 -12.92 0.73 -20.76
N VAL A 120 -13.89 0.03 -21.36
CA VAL A 120 -14.28 -1.32 -20.92
C VAL A 120 -13.08 -2.27 -21.02
N LYS A 121 -12.40 -2.30 -22.16
CA LYS A 121 -11.22 -3.14 -22.36
C LYS A 121 -10.10 -2.79 -21.40
N LYS A 122 -9.82 -1.51 -21.21
CA LYS A 122 -8.81 -1.06 -20.24
C LYS A 122 -9.14 -1.52 -18.81
N HIS A 123 -10.41 -1.43 -18.42
CA HIS A 123 -10.85 -1.90 -17.09
C HIS A 123 -10.75 -3.43 -16.98
N GLU A 124 -11.09 -4.19 -18.02
CA GLU A 124 -10.92 -5.64 -18.05
C GLU A 124 -9.43 -6.03 -17.97
N ASP A 125 -8.56 -5.35 -18.70
CA ASP A 125 -7.12 -5.57 -18.67
C ASP A 125 -6.55 -5.26 -17.26
N GLU A 126 -6.97 -4.14 -16.63
CA GLU A 126 -6.60 -3.79 -15.25
C GLU A 126 -7.09 -4.85 -14.24
N GLN A 127 -8.31 -5.37 -14.40
CA GLN A 127 -8.85 -6.42 -13.53
C GLN A 127 -8.10 -7.75 -13.71
N ASN A 128 -7.76 -8.12 -14.94
CA ASN A 128 -7.00 -9.32 -15.22
C ASN A 128 -5.59 -9.25 -14.65
N LEU A 129 -4.92 -8.10 -14.78
CA LEU A 129 -3.62 -7.86 -14.19
C LEU A 129 -3.66 -7.98 -12.66
N PHE A 130 -4.65 -7.35 -12.01
CA PHE A 130 -4.87 -7.46 -10.58
C PHE A 130 -5.12 -8.92 -10.14
N LYS A 131 -5.91 -9.66 -10.90
CA LYS A 131 -6.19 -11.08 -10.61
C LYS A 131 -4.91 -11.94 -10.69
N GLN A 132 -4.09 -11.72 -11.71
CA GLN A 132 -2.80 -12.41 -11.85
C GLN A 132 -1.85 -12.06 -10.70
N MET A 133 -1.72 -10.78 -10.37
CA MET A 133 -0.94 -10.31 -9.22
C MET A 133 -1.40 -10.99 -7.92
N ALA A 134 -2.71 -11.03 -7.66
CA ALA A 134 -3.26 -11.67 -6.47
C ALA A 134 -3.01 -13.19 -6.45
N GLN A 135 -3.04 -13.87 -7.58
CA GLN A 135 -2.72 -15.31 -7.68
C GLN A 135 -1.25 -15.55 -7.28
N HIS A 136 -0.31 -14.80 -7.86
CA HIS A 136 1.11 -14.91 -7.54
C HIS A 136 1.39 -14.52 -6.08
N PHE A 137 0.78 -13.45 -5.58
CA PHE A 137 0.92 -13.07 -4.18
C PHE A 137 0.44 -14.16 -3.22
N ASN A 138 -0.73 -14.75 -3.47
CA ASN A 138 -1.26 -15.82 -2.64
C ASN A 138 -0.40 -17.10 -2.71
N ALA A 139 0.13 -17.44 -3.88
CA ALA A 139 1.03 -18.58 -4.04
C ALA A 139 2.34 -18.36 -3.26
N GLY A 140 2.94 -17.17 -3.38
CA GLY A 140 4.14 -16.81 -2.63
C GLY A 140 3.93 -16.80 -1.12
N LYS A 141 2.78 -16.25 -0.67
CA LYS A 141 2.42 -16.27 0.74
C LYS A 141 2.19 -17.69 1.27
N ALA A 142 1.54 -18.57 0.51
CA ALA A 142 1.35 -19.97 0.89
C ALA A 142 2.70 -20.68 1.08
N ALA A 143 3.64 -20.49 0.16
CA ALA A 143 4.98 -21.07 0.29
C ALA A 143 5.72 -20.55 1.54
N LEU A 144 5.56 -19.27 1.90
CA LEU A 144 6.07 -18.72 3.17
C LEU A 144 5.43 -19.37 4.40
N ASP A 145 4.12 -19.57 4.39
CA ASP A 145 3.40 -20.19 5.50
C ASP A 145 3.81 -21.67 5.67
N ASP A 146 4.05 -22.37 4.55
CA ASP A 146 4.56 -23.75 4.54
C ASP A 146 5.98 -23.82 5.10
N SER A 147 6.90 -22.94 4.67
CA SER A 147 8.26 -22.87 5.21
C SER A 147 8.28 -22.58 6.71
N ASN A 148 7.42 -21.68 7.20
CA ASN A 148 7.28 -21.40 8.63
C ASN A 148 6.76 -22.60 9.42
N THR A 149 5.86 -23.39 8.84
CA THR A 149 5.32 -24.61 9.45
C THR A 149 6.40 -25.68 9.54
N LEU A 150 7.14 -25.89 8.45
CA LEU A 150 8.26 -26.83 8.41
C LEU A 150 9.38 -26.40 9.38
N GLY A 151 9.65 -25.10 9.50
CA GLY A 151 10.63 -24.56 10.45
C GLY A 151 10.31 -24.90 11.91
N LYS A 152 9.03 -24.90 12.29
CA LYS A 152 8.58 -25.33 13.61
C LYS A 152 8.75 -26.85 13.80
N GLN A 153 8.47 -27.64 12.78
CA GLN A 153 8.68 -29.11 12.81
C GLN A 153 10.16 -29.46 12.93
N LEU A 154 11.02 -28.78 12.19
CA LEU A 154 12.47 -28.98 12.20
C LEU A 154 13.08 -28.88 13.61
N ALA A 155 12.52 -28.04 14.48
CA ALA A 155 13.00 -27.87 15.85
C ALA A 155 12.89 -29.15 16.69
N THR A 156 11.87 -30.00 16.44
CA THR A 156 11.56 -31.22 17.20
C THR A 156 11.85 -32.50 16.41
N GLU A 157 12.27 -32.38 15.17
CA GLU A 157 12.46 -33.51 14.26
C GLU A 157 13.73 -34.33 14.59
N PRO A 158 13.74 -35.64 14.37
CA PRO A 158 14.95 -36.46 14.48
C PRO A 158 16.07 -35.99 13.56
N ALA A 159 17.33 -36.16 13.96
CA ALA A 159 18.48 -35.61 13.27
C ALA A 159 18.65 -36.13 11.82
N ASP A 160 18.23 -37.33 11.55
CA ASP A 160 18.29 -38.01 10.24
C ASP A 160 17.27 -37.45 9.23
N GLN A 161 16.21 -36.76 9.69
CA GLN A 161 15.18 -36.16 8.84
C GLN A 161 15.39 -34.66 8.62
N LYS A 162 16.18 -34.00 9.48
CA LYS A 162 16.36 -32.53 9.45
C LYS A 162 16.87 -32.00 8.11
N SER A 163 17.77 -32.72 7.44
CA SER A 163 18.31 -32.28 6.15
C SER A 163 17.22 -32.20 5.09
N ALA A 164 16.37 -33.23 4.98
CA ALA A 164 15.31 -33.26 3.99
C ALA A 164 14.26 -32.17 4.24
N THR A 165 13.94 -31.89 5.51
CA THR A 165 13.02 -30.81 5.89
C THR A 165 13.63 -29.45 5.61
N GLN A 166 14.94 -29.26 5.88
CA GLN A 166 15.62 -28.01 5.54
C GLN A 166 15.65 -27.75 4.02
N ASP A 167 15.84 -28.80 3.20
CA ASP A 167 15.80 -28.67 1.74
C ASP A 167 14.42 -28.23 1.25
N LYS A 168 13.35 -28.71 1.85
CA LYS A 168 11.97 -28.26 1.57
C LYS A 168 11.77 -26.78 1.95
N ILE A 169 12.19 -26.40 3.16
CA ILE A 169 12.13 -25.01 3.62
C ILE A 169 12.84 -24.08 2.62
N ASN A 170 14.03 -24.46 2.16
CA ASN A 170 14.79 -23.68 1.19
C ASN A 170 14.05 -23.58 -0.16
N ALA A 171 13.44 -24.68 -0.63
CA ALA A 171 12.66 -24.70 -1.86
C ALA A 171 11.40 -23.81 -1.75
N ASP A 172 10.72 -23.84 -0.61
CA ASP A 172 9.53 -23.00 -0.36
C ASP A 172 9.90 -21.51 -0.34
N TYR A 173 11.03 -21.11 0.27
CA TYR A 173 11.50 -19.73 0.19
C TYR A 173 11.83 -19.31 -1.24
N GLN A 174 12.45 -20.16 -2.06
CA GLN A 174 12.71 -19.85 -3.47
C GLN A 174 11.40 -19.70 -4.26
N THR A 175 10.43 -20.57 -4.01
CA THR A 175 9.08 -20.47 -4.60
C THR A 175 8.41 -19.16 -4.19
N ALA A 176 8.45 -18.83 -2.89
CA ALA A 176 7.88 -17.58 -2.37
C ALA A 176 8.51 -16.35 -3.05
N ILE A 177 9.84 -16.30 -3.16
CA ILE A 177 10.55 -15.20 -3.82
C ILE A 177 10.12 -15.07 -5.28
N THR A 178 10.08 -16.19 -6.02
CA THR A 178 9.71 -16.18 -7.44
C THR A 178 8.29 -15.69 -7.65
N GLU A 179 7.34 -16.23 -6.91
CA GLU A 179 5.93 -15.87 -7.01
C GLU A 179 5.68 -14.39 -6.59
N LEU A 180 6.32 -13.94 -5.51
CA LEU A 180 6.19 -12.56 -5.06
C LEU A 180 6.84 -11.54 -6.00
N GLN A 181 7.92 -11.90 -6.69
CA GLN A 181 8.51 -11.08 -7.75
C GLN A 181 7.57 -10.95 -8.95
N GLN A 182 6.84 -12.02 -9.31
CA GLN A 182 5.81 -11.95 -10.34
C GLN A 182 4.61 -11.12 -9.89
N ALA A 183 4.22 -11.23 -8.62
CA ALA A 183 3.19 -10.37 -8.05
C ALA A 183 3.58 -8.89 -8.12
N GLU A 184 4.83 -8.55 -7.81
CA GLU A 184 5.33 -7.17 -7.85
C GLU A 184 5.21 -6.56 -9.25
N GLN A 185 5.57 -7.30 -10.30
CA GLN A 185 5.44 -6.86 -11.69
C GLN A 185 3.98 -6.60 -12.11
N GLY A 186 3.01 -7.26 -11.46
CA GLY A 186 1.59 -7.10 -11.72
C GLY A 186 0.93 -5.95 -10.95
N VAL A 187 1.61 -5.30 -10.00
CA VAL A 187 1.04 -4.20 -9.24
C VAL A 187 1.05 -2.91 -10.07
N GLN A 188 -0.09 -2.22 -10.14
CA GLN A 188 -0.17 -0.93 -10.83
C GLN A 188 0.68 0.13 -10.09
N ALA A 189 1.45 0.93 -10.82
CA ALA A 189 2.37 1.94 -10.25
C ALA A 189 1.70 2.93 -9.28
N LYS A 190 0.40 3.23 -9.47
CA LYS A 190 -0.38 4.09 -8.59
C LYS A 190 -0.82 3.43 -7.28
N ASP A 191 -0.75 2.09 -7.20
CA ASP A 191 -1.22 1.31 -6.04
C ASP A 191 -0.07 1.08 -5.03
N THR A 192 0.36 2.17 -4.40
CA THR A 192 1.47 2.16 -3.45
C THR A 192 1.23 1.24 -2.26
N LYS A 193 -0.03 1.03 -1.85
CA LYS A 193 -0.35 0.14 -0.71
C LYS A 193 -0.08 -1.32 -1.05
N ASN A 194 -0.57 -1.81 -2.20
CA ASN A 194 -0.31 -3.19 -2.61
C ASN A 194 1.17 -3.39 -2.92
N HIS A 195 1.86 -2.41 -3.55
CA HIS A 195 3.30 -2.44 -3.71
C HIS A 195 4.03 -2.62 -2.36
N ALA A 196 3.68 -1.82 -1.34
CA ALA A 196 4.28 -1.93 -0.02
C ALA A 196 4.08 -3.32 0.61
N VAL A 197 2.87 -3.90 0.48
CA VAL A 197 2.57 -5.24 1.00
C VAL A 197 3.40 -6.30 0.28
N VAL A 198 3.49 -6.25 -1.05
CA VAL A 198 4.29 -7.21 -1.84
C VAL A 198 5.77 -7.10 -1.46
N TRP A 199 6.33 -5.88 -1.39
CA TRP A 199 7.73 -5.67 -1.00
C TRP A 199 8.01 -6.12 0.43
N ALA A 200 7.12 -5.87 1.39
CA ALA A 200 7.28 -6.35 2.76
C ALA A 200 7.26 -7.89 2.83
N THR A 201 6.38 -8.53 2.06
CA THR A 201 6.31 -10.00 2.00
C THR A 201 7.53 -10.60 1.29
N LEU A 202 8.06 -9.94 0.24
CA LEU A 202 9.35 -10.27 -0.35
C LEU A 202 10.49 -10.16 0.66
N GLY A 203 10.48 -9.11 1.50
CA GLY A 203 11.44 -8.95 2.59
C GLY A 203 11.45 -10.16 3.53
N GLN A 204 10.27 -10.66 3.91
CA GLN A 204 10.15 -11.87 4.74
C GLN A 204 10.70 -13.11 4.03
N ALA A 205 10.43 -13.27 2.73
CA ALA A 205 10.94 -14.40 1.96
C ALA A 205 12.46 -14.37 1.82
N TYR A 206 13.03 -13.18 1.57
CA TYR A 206 14.48 -13.00 1.51
C TYR A 206 15.16 -13.24 2.85
N ASP A 207 14.57 -12.72 3.96
CA ASP A 207 15.12 -12.92 5.31
C ASP A 207 15.15 -14.41 5.66
N GLY A 208 14.04 -15.13 5.41
CA GLY A 208 13.95 -16.58 5.62
C GLY A 208 14.91 -17.39 4.74
N ALA A 209 15.17 -16.95 3.52
CA ALA A 209 16.15 -17.54 2.61
C ALA A 209 17.61 -17.22 2.96
N GLY A 210 17.86 -16.40 4.01
CA GLY A 210 19.21 -15.93 4.36
C GLY A 210 19.76 -14.84 3.44
N ARG A 211 18.93 -14.27 2.55
CA ARG A 211 19.29 -13.18 1.63
C ARG A 211 19.05 -11.82 2.31
N TYR A 212 19.79 -11.56 3.37
CA TYR A 212 19.52 -10.46 4.29
C TYR A 212 19.64 -9.06 3.65
N ASP A 213 20.61 -8.84 2.75
CA ASP A 213 20.73 -7.56 2.05
C ASP A 213 19.54 -7.29 1.12
N ASP A 214 19.02 -8.34 0.45
CA ASP A 214 17.81 -8.24 -0.35
C ASP A 214 16.57 -7.96 0.53
N ALA A 215 16.51 -8.56 1.73
CA ALA A 215 15.45 -8.30 2.69
C ALA A 215 15.45 -6.83 3.16
N VAL A 216 16.61 -6.28 3.50
CA VAL A 216 16.78 -4.86 3.86
C VAL A 216 16.25 -3.96 2.74
N ASN A 217 16.68 -4.20 1.49
CA ASN A 217 16.24 -3.44 0.33
C ASN A 217 14.72 -3.54 0.12
N ALA A 218 14.15 -4.72 0.29
CA ALA A 218 12.71 -4.94 0.12
C ALA A 218 11.88 -4.21 1.18
N TYR A 219 12.27 -4.26 2.45
CA TYR A 219 11.59 -3.53 3.51
C TYR A 219 11.73 -2.01 3.35
N GLN A 220 12.88 -1.50 2.90
CA GLN A 220 13.06 -0.07 2.60
C GLN A 220 12.08 0.38 1.51
N LYS A 221 11.93 -0.38 0.42
CA LYS A 221 10.95 -0.09 -0.63
C LYS A 221 9.51 -0.11 -0.10
N ALA A 222 9.16 -1.07 0.75
CA ALA A 222 7.84 -1.11 1.37
C ALA A 222 7.56 0.15 2.20
N ILE A 223 8.55 0.61 2.98
CA ILE A 223 8.47 1.82 3.80
C ILE A 223 8.34 3.09 2.95
N GLU A 224 9.11 3.20 1.86
CA GLU A 224 9.03 4.33 0.93
C GLU A 224 7.63 4.48 0.32
N MET A 225 6.97 3.36 0.02
CA MET A 225 5.64 3.34 -0.58
C MET A 225 4.51 3.57 0.41
N SER A 226 4.58 2.96 1.60
CA SER A 226 3.56 3.07 2.65
C SER A 226 4.17 2.74 4.02
N PRO A 227 4.66 3.74 4.76
CA PRO A 227 5.29 3.51 6.07
C PRO A 227 4.34 2.82 7.05
N GLN A 228 4.77 1.68 7.63
CA GLN A 228 4.04 0.95 8.65
C GLN A 228 4.99 0.52 9.78
N ALA A 229 4.49 0.48 11.01
CA ALA A 229 5.28 0.10 12.19
C ALA A 229 5.89 -1.30 12.04
N SER A 230 5.15 -2.26 11.48
CA SER A 230 5.64 -3.62 11.23
C SER A 230 6.83 -3.64 10.27
N TYR A 231 6.80 -2.83 9.20
CA TYR A 231 7.89 -2.82 8.22
C TYR A 231 9.19 -2.27 8.80
N TYR A 232 9.12 -1.25 9.66
CA TYR A 232 10.29 -0.77 10.40
C TYR A 232 10.82 -1.81 11.38
N ALA A 233 9.94 -2.53 12.08
CA ALA A 233 10.34 -3.60 12.99
C ALA A 233 11.00 -4.78 12.26
N ASP A 234 10.49 -5.15 11.09
CA ASP A 234 11.05 -6.21 10.25
C ASP A 234 12.38 -5.75 9.61
N LEU A 235 12.47 -4.48 9.14
CA LEU A 235 13.72 -3.87 8.67
C LEU A 235 14.81 -3.92 9.75
N SER A 236 14.47 -3.54 10.99
CA SER A 236 15.42 -3.57 12.11
C SER A 236 16.02 -4.96 12.33
N THR A 237 15.20 -5.99 12.19
CA THR A 237 15.62 -7.39 12.30
C THR A 237 16.52 -7.79 11.14
N ALA A 238 16.14 -7.44 9.90
CA ALA A 238 16.91 -7.73 8.69
C ALA A 238 18.29 -7.06 8.69
N VAL A 239 18.39 -5.81 9.16
CA VAL A 239 19.67 -5.08 9.31
C VAL A 239 20.63 -5.81 10.24
N VAL A 240 20.13 -6.33 11.37
CA VAL A 240 20.96 -7.09 12.31
C VAL A 240 21.33 -8.47 11.72
N ASN A 241 20.39 -9.16 11.06
CA ASN A 241 20.66 -10.41 10.37
C ASN A 241 21.76 -10.24 9.32
N ALA A 242 21.70 -9.18 8.51
CA ALA A 242 22.74 -8.87 7.51
C ALA A 242 24.10 -8.62 8.17
N ALA A 243 24.12 -7.89 9.29
CA ALA A 243 25.36 -7.56 10.01
C ALA A 243 26.03 -8.80 10.65
N VAL A 244 25.23 -9.68 11.26
CA VAL A 244 25.80 -10.90 11.91
C VAL A 244 26.13 -12.01 10.92
N ALA A 245 25.67 -11.91 9.68
CA ALA A 245 26.04 -12.83 8.59
C ALA A 245 27.41 -12.50 7.98
N GLN A 246 27.94 -11.29 8.22
CA GLN A 246 29.27 -10.91 7.73
C GLN A 246 30.37 -11.65 8.48
N THR A 247 31.48 -11.92 7.79
CA THR A 247 32.68 -12.50 8.38
C THR A 247 33.34 -11.54 9.39
N ASP A 248 33.33 -10.25 9.07
CA ASP A 248 33.78 -9.18 9.98
C ASP A 248 32.59 -8.53 10.67
N THR A 249 32.49 -8.76 11.97
CA THR A 249 31.43 -8.20 12.82
C THR A 249 31.85 -6.93 13.54
N SER A 250 32.97 -6.30 13.19
CA SER A 250 33.45 -5.04 13.82
C SER A 250 32.42 -3.90 13.69
N GLY A 251 31.64 -3.88 12.61
CA GLY A 251 30.54 -2.94 12.37
C GLY A 251 29.23 -3.24 13.12
N LEU A 252 29.12 -4.38 13.81
CA LEU A 252 27.88 -4.82 14.44
C LEU A 252 27.28 -3.80 15.43
N PRO A 253 28.06 -3.12 16.33
CA PRO A 253 27.49 -2.13 17.23
C PRO A 253 26.79 -0.97 16.51
N ALA A 254 27.37 -0.50 15.41
CA ALA A 254 26.76 0.54 14.58
C ALA A 254 25.45 0.06 13.94
N LYS A 255 25.40 -1.17 13.45
CA LYS A 255 24.21 -1.78 12.85
C LYS A 255 23.10 -2.05 13.88
N VAL A 256 23.44 -2.44 15.09
CA VAL A 256 22.46 -2.55 16.20
C VAL A 256 21.88 -1.17 16.56
N THR A 257 22.70 -0.10 16.48
CA THR A 257 22.21 1.27 16.69
C THR A 257 21.28 1.71 15.57
N GLU A 258 21.62 1.43 14.31
CA GLU A 258 20.78 1.68 13.13
C GLU A 258 19.42 0.95 13.27
N ALA A 259 19.43 -0.34 13.56
CA ALA A 259 18.24 -1.14 13.82
C ALA A 259 17.40 -0.57 14.98
N GLY A 260 18.05 -0.06 16.02
CA GLY A 260 17.39 0.63 17.12
C GLY A 260 16.65 1.89 16.67
N THR A 261 17.21 2.65 15.73
CA THR A 261 16.53 3.82 15.15
C THR A 261 15.26 3.41 14.38
N ASP A 262 15.28 2.27 13.71
CA ASP A 262 14.08 1.76 13.03
C ASP A 262 13.04 1.26 14.04
N CYS A 263 13.45 0.66 15.16
CA CYS A 263 12.53 0.38 16.27
C CYS A 263 11.89 1.65 16.84
N ASP A 264 12.63 2.75 16.97
CA ASP A 264 12.07 4.02 17.42
C ASP A 264 11.04 4.59 16.43
N LYS A 265 11.27 4.44 15.11
CA LYS A 265 10.29 4.80 14.08
C LYS A 265 9.04 3.88 14.14
N ALA A 266 9.23 2.58 14.35
CA ALA A 266 8.11 1.65 14.55
C ALA A 266 7.27 2.05 15.76
N THR A 267 7.93 2.38 16.89
CA THR A 267 7.29 2.85 18.13
C THR A 267 6.51 4.16 17.92
N ALA A 268 7.05 5.08 17.13
CA ALA A 268 6.37 6.35 16.83
C ALA A 268 5.07 6.16 16.05
N LEU A 269 5.00 5.12 15.20
CA LEU A 269 3.80 4.76 14.45
C LEU A 269 2.84 3.88 15.27
N ASP A 270 3.37 2.96 16.07
CA ASP A 270 2.61 2.07 16.94
C ASP A 270 3.44 1.73 18.20
N PRO A 271 3.12 2.34 19.35
CA PRO A 271 3.83 2.09 20.61
C PRO A 271 3.81 0.63 21.07
N THR A 272 2.84 -0.18 20.63
CA THR A 272 2.76 -1.61 20.99
C THR A 272 3.87 -2.45 20.34
N MET A 273 4.50 -1.93 19.30
CA MET A 273 5.60 -2.59 18.60
C MET A 273 6.95 -2.51 19.33
N THR A 274 7.10 -1.61 20.31
CA THR A 274 8.38 -1.33 20.99
C THR A 274 9.04 -2.59 21.55
N ALA A 275 8.31 -3.32 22.41
CA ALA A 275 8.83 -4.52 23.05
C ALA A 275 9.19 -5.62 22.03
N ARG A 276 8.29 -5.84 21.04
CA ARG A 276 8.49 -6.82 20.00
C ARG A 276 9.73 -6.53 19.14
N CYS A 277 9.88 -5.26 18.71
CA CYS A 277 10.99 -4.85 17.86
C CYS A 277 12.33 -5.10 18.56
N TRP A 278 12.50 -4.60 19.78
CA TRP A 278 13.73 -4.77 20.54
C TRP A 278 14.01 -6.23 20.92
N LYS A 279 12.96 -7.00 21.25
CA LYS A 279 13.10 -8.44 21.51
C LYS A 279 13.63 -9.19 20.29
N ASN A 280 13.12 -8.89 19.08
CA ASN A 280 13.56 -9.54 17.87
C ASN A 280 15.04 -9.28 17.55
N ILE A 281 15.52 -8.04 17.72
CA ILE A 281 16.95 -7.72 17.59
C ILE A 281 17.77 -8.58 18.58
N GLY A 282 17.34 -8.65 19.85
CA GLY A 282 18.02 -9.46 20.87
C GLY A 282 18.07 -10.94 20.51
N ILE A 283 16.98 -11.51 19.99
CA ILE A 283 16.88 -12.92 19.57
C ILE A 283 17.84 -13.20 18.40
N VAL A 284 17.92 -12.34 17.39
CA VAL A 284 18.87 -12.49 16.28
C VAL A 284 20.30 -12.55 16.82
N LEU A 285 20.68 -11.61 17.68
CA LEU A 285 22.02 -11.55 18.27
C LEU A 285 22.33 -12.80 19.11
N GLN A 286 21.36 -13.26 19.90
CA GLN A 286 21.51 -14.46 20.70
C GLN A 286 21.68 -15.73 19.83
N ASN A 287 20.87 -15.90 18.78
CA ASN A 287 20.95 -17.04 17.88
C ASN A 287 22.29 -17.11 17.12
N LYS A 288 22.97 -15.99 16.96
CA LYS A 288 24.30 -15.88 16.36
C LYS A 288 25.43 -15.78 17.41
N ASN A 289 25.11 -16.17 18.65
CA ASN A 289 26.06 -16.19 19.77
C ASN A 289 26.71 -14.82 20.10
N GLN A 290 26.03 -13.72 19.72
CA GLN A 290 26.44 -12.34 20.04
C GLN A 290 25.78 -11.88 21.35
N LEU A 291 25.90 -12.71 22.40
CA LEU A 291 25.22 -12.51 23.68
C LEU A 291 25.50 -11.14 24.34
N PRO A 292 26.75 -10.64 24.38
CA PRO A 292 27.00 -9.32 24.97
C PRO A 292 26.26 -8.20 24.24
N ALA A 293 26.11 -8.27 22.92
CA ALA A 293 25.38 -7.29 22.11
C ALA A 293 23.86 -7.38 22.31
N ALA A 294 23.33 -8.55 22.71
CA ALA A 294 21.91 -8.77 22.94
C ALA A 294 21.38 -8.13 24.24
N VAL A 295 22.26 -7.77 25.19
CA VAL A 295 21.87 -7.24 26.50
C VAL A 295 21.03 -5.98 26.37
N VAL A 296 21.51 -4.97 25.64
CA VAL A 296 20.79 -3.69 25.48
C VAL A 296 19.44 -3.85 24.79
N PRO A 297 19.31 -4.59 23.68
CA PRO A 297 18.01 -4.91 23.10
C PRO A 297 17.03 -5.55 24.07
N PHE A 298 17.45 -6.58 24.83
CA PHE A 298 16.56 -7.21 25.80
C PHE A 298 16.20 -6.30 26.99
N GLN A 299 17.12 -5.44 27.44
CA GLN A 299 16.80 -4.41 28.45
C GLN A 299 15.72 -3.44 27.96
N LYS A 300 15.79 -3.01 26.69
CA LYS A 300 14.76 -2.15 26.12
C LYS A 300 13.43 -2.90 25.92
N ALA A 301 13.47 -4.17 25.53
CA ALA A 301 12.27 -4.99 25.42
C ALA A 301 11.55 -5.17 26.76
N THR A 302 12.30 -5.50 27.84
CA THR A 302 11.75 -5.67 29.19
C THR A 302 11.26 -4.37 29.80
N ALA A 303 11.88 -3.23 29.47
CA ALA A 303 11.42 -1.91 29.87
C ALA A 303 10.10 -1.52 29.21
N ALA A 304 9.91 -1.92 27.93
CA ALA A 304 8.70 -1.65 27.16
C ALA A 304 7.54 -2.58 27.55
N ASP A 305 7.84 -3.84 27.84
CA ASP A 305 6.85 -4.82 28.35
C ASP A 305 7.41 -5.59 29.54
N PRO A 306 7.23 -5.09 30.78
CA PRO A 306 7.68 -5.77 31.99
C PRO A 306 6.95 -7.09 32.29
N LYS A 307 5.86 -7.41 31.59
CA LYS A 307 5.10 -8.64 31.77
C LYS A 307 5.56 -9.78 30.84
N ASP A 308 6.44 -9.48 29.88
CA ASP A 308 6.98 -10.52 29.00
C ASP A 308 8.08 -11.34 29.70
N ALA A 309 7.67 -12.46 30.29
CA ALA A 309 8.58 -13.39 30.97
C ALA A 309 9.69 -13.90 30.05
N GLN A 310 9.41 -14.10 28.76
CA GLN A 310 10.41 -14.51 27.78
C GLN A 310 11.54 -13.50 27.65
N SER A 311 11.22 -12.21 27.48
CA SER A 311 12.22 -11.16 27.37
C SER A 311 13.12 -11.08 28.62
N TRP A 312 12.57 -11.23 29.82
CA TRP A 312 13.33 -11.31 31.06
C TRP A 312 14.26 -12.52 31.10
N PHE A 313 13.77 -13.71 30.70
CA PHE A 313 14.58 -14.91 30.64
C PHE A 313 15.75 -14.78 29.66
N LEU A 314 15.49 -14.24 28.48
CA LEU A 314 16.50 -13.99 27.44
C LEU A 314 17.54 -12.95 27.90
N LEU A 315 17.11 -11.89 28.61
CA LEU A 315 18.01 -10.92 29.23
C LEU A 315 18.95 -11.60 30.25
N GLY A 316 18.41 -12.45 31.13
CA GLY A 316 19.19 -13.23 32.07
C GLY A 316 20.24 -14.10 31.36
N GLY A 317 19.86 -14.78 30.27
CA GLY A 317 20.77 -15.58 29.44
C GLY A 317 21.87 -14.74 28.82
N ALA A 318 21.55 -13.58 28.27
CA ALA A 318 22.53 -12.65 27.68
C ALA A 318 23.50 -12.12 28.74
N LEU A 319 23.01 -11.71 29.91
CA LEU A 319 23.84 -11.26 31.03
C LEU A 319 24.73 -12.38 31.59
N SER A 320 24.27 -13.62 31.61
CA SER A 320 25.07 -14.77 32.07
C SER A 320 26.38 -14.93 31.27
N SER A 321 26.41 -14.51 30.00
CA SER A 321 27.63 -14.52 29.20
C SER A 321 28.73 -13.54 29.68
N GLN A 322 28.38 -12.60 30.56
CA GLN A 322 29.28 -11.57 31.10
C GLN A 322 29.79 -11.94 32.51
N ILE A 323 29.42 -13.13 33.01
CA ILE A 323 29.98 -13.61 34.30
C ILE A 323 31.49 -13.81 34.13
N THR A 324 32.26 -13.20 35.03
CA THR A 324 33.71 -13.39 35.08
C THR A 324 34.11 -14.13 36.32
N SER A 325 35.27 -14.80 36.31
CA SER A 325 35.84 -15.44 37.48
C SER A 325 37.31 -15.09 37.64
N THR A 326 37.72 -14.96 38.92
CA THR A 326 39.13 -14.78 39.26
C THR A 326 39.53 -15.91 40.23
N GLN A 327 40.70 -16.48 40.03
CA GLN A 327 41.23 -17.52 40.90
C GLN A 327 42.43 -16.99 41.67
N LYS A 328 42.41 -17.18 42.98
CA LYS A 328 43.54 -16.87 43.88
C LYS A 328 43.82 -18.06 44.76
N GLY A 329 44.87 -18.79 44.45
CA GLY A 329 45.15 -20.10 45.07
C GLY A 329 44.07 -21.13 44.73
N ASN A 330 43.49 -21.75 45.76
CA ASN A 330 42.36 -22.70 45.58
C ASN A 330 40.97 -22.01 45.62
N GLN A 331 40.94 -20.67 45.75
CA GLN A 331 39.70 -19.93 45.85
C GLN A 331 39.32 -19.32 44.49
N ILE A 332 38.08 -19.62 44.01
CA ILE A 332 37.49 -19.01 42.79
C ILE A 332 36.46 -17.99 43.27
N THR A 333 36.56 -16.79 42.77
CA THR A 333 35.57 -15.71 43.02
C THR A 333 34.86 -15.40 41.69
N TYR A 334 33.53 -15.44 41.69
CA TYR A 334 32.69 -15.08 40.55
C TYR A 334 32.18 -13.66 40.68
N THR A 335 32.23 -12.91 39.58
CA THR A 335 31.64 -11.57 39.49
C THR A 335 30.46 -11.63 38.54
N PHE A 336 29.29 -11.27 39.04
CA PHE A 336 28.05 -11.27 38.28
C PHE A 336 27.76 -9.88 37.73
N PRO A 337 27.34 -9.75 36.46
CA PRO A 337 26.94 -8.46 35.89
C PRO A 337 25.69 -7.92 36.59
N PRO A 338 25.56 -6.57 36.71
CA PRO A 338 24.36 -5.95 37.27
C PRO A 338 23.09 -6.37 36.57
N GLY A 339 22.03 -6.66 37.32
CA GLY A 339 20.73 -7.05 36.80
C GLY A 339 20.57 -8.52 36.41
N LEU A 340 21.61 -9.35 36.55
CA LEU A 340 21.52 -10.77 36.21
C LEU A 340 20.48 -11.52 37.07
N VAL A 341 20.54 -11.35 38.36
CA VAL A 341 19.59 -11.96 39.33
C VAL A 341 18.19 -11.37 39.12
N ASP A 342 18.10 -10.05 38.99
CA ASP A 342 16.84 -9.34 38.78
C ASP A 342 16.13 -9.79 37.53
N ALA A 343 16.87 -10.13 36.45
CA ALA A 343 16.29 -10.62 35.19
C ALA A 343 15.55 -11.97 35.40
N TYR A 344 16.17 -12.93 36.07
CA TYR A 344 15.53 -14.21 36.33
C TYR A 344 14.41 -14.11 37.38
N GLU A 345 14.55 -13.26 38.41
CA GLU A 345 13.48 -12.98 39.37
C GLU A 345 12.26 -12.35 38.69
N ASN A 346 12.46 -11.36 37.80
CA ASN A 346 11.39 -10.72 37.06
C ASN A 346 10.75 -11.68 36.04
N CYS A 347 11.52 -12.61 35.44
CA CYS A 347 10.95 -13.66 34.60
C CYS A 347 9.93 -14.50 35.40
N ILE A 348 10.30 -14.96 36.59
CA ILE A 348 9.41 -15.77 37.46
C ILE A 348 8.21 -14.95 37.92
N LYS A 349 8.43 -13.67 38.26
CA LYS A 349 7.37 -12.74 38.69
C LYS A 349 6.36 -12.45 37.57
N ALA A 350 6.84 -12.30 36.32
CA ALA A 350 5.99 -12.02 35.16
C ALA A 350 5.09 -13.22 34.83
N ASP A 351 5.62 -14.43 34.89
CA ASP A 351 4.83 -15.67 34.68
C ASP A 351 5.36 -16.82 35.57
N PRO A 352 4.83 -16.95 36.82
CA PRO A 352 5.32 -17.93 37.78
C PRO A 352 5.15 -19.39 37.35
N ASN A 353 4.20 -19.67 36.49
CA ASN A 353 3.84 -21.01 36.00
C ASN A 353 4.17 -21.21 34.51
N GLY A 354 4.78 -20.21 33.89
CA GLY A 354 5.12 -20.23 32.47
C GLY A 354 6.31 -21.13 32.15
N PRO A 355 6.56 -21.33 30.86
CA PRO A 355 7.58 -22.27 30.38
C PRO A 355 9.00 -21.92 30.79
N TYR A 356 9.28 -20.66 31.10
CA TYR A 356 10.61 -20.17 31.47
C TYR A 356 10.87 -20.21 32.98
N ALA A 357 9.83 -20.24 33.82
CA ALA A 357 9.96 -20.14 35.26
C ALA A 357 10.76 -21.31 35.88
N PRO A 358 10.60 -22.57 35.47
CA PRO A 358 11.39 -23.67 36.03
C PRO A 358 12.89 -23.51 35.77
N GLN A 359 13.27 -23.12 34.56
CA GLN A 359 14.66 -22.90 34.17
C GLN A 359 15.26 -21.67 34.84
N ALA A 360 14.48 -20.59 34.96
CA ALA A 360 14.90 -19.38 35.68
C ALA A 360 15.18 -19.68 37.17
N LYS A 361 14.32 -20.46 37.83
CA LYS A 361 14.53 -20.92 39.23
C LYS A 361 15.82 -21.74 39.35
N ALA A 362 16.00 -22.74 38.49
CA ALA A 362 17.21 -23.59 38.53
C ALA A 362 18.49 -22.74 38.30
N THR A 363 18.43 -21.73 37.42
CA THR A 363 19.57 -20.83 37.20
C THR A 363 19.86 -19.98 38.46
N LEU A 364 18.84 -19.42 39.09
CA LEU A 364 19.01 -18.67 40.35
C LEU A 364 19.61 -19.51 41.44
N ASP A 365 19.17 -20.76 41.59
CA ASP A 365 19.75 -21.71 42.60
C ASP A 365 21.23 -21.97 42.29
N GLY A 366 21.62 -22.14 41.04
CA GLY A 366 23.00 -22.28 40.62
C GLY A 366 23.85 -21.01 40.93
N LEU A 367 23.31 -19.81 40.61
CA LEU A 367 23.98 -18.56 40.94
C LEU A 367 24.17 -18.39 42.44
N ASN A 368 23.18 -18.75 43.24
CA ASN A 368 23.26 -18.73 44.71
C ASN A 368 24.32 -19.68 45.23
N GLN A 369 24.45 -20.92 44.69
CA GLN A 369 25.50 -21.85 45.05
C GLN A 369 26.90 -21.33 44.73
N LEU A 370 27.04 -20.68 43.53
CA LEU A 370 28.30 -20.03 43.15
C LEU A 370 28.63 -18.86 44.08
N SER A 371 27.62 -18.15 44.60
CA SER A 371 27.79 -17.02 45.54
C SER A 371 28.09 -17.48 46.98
N GLY A 372 27.54 -18.61 47.43
CA GLY A 372 27.74 -19.14 48.79
C GLY A 372 29.10 -19.75 49.06
N GLY A 373 29.89 -20.07 48.02
CA GLY A 373 31.25 -20.60 48.11
C GLY A 373 32.38 -19.55 48.14
N THR A 374 32.20 -18.36 48.76
CA THR A 374 33.11 -17.20 48.76
C THR A 374 32.95 -16.23 47.56
N SER A 375 31.75 -16.04 47.06
CA SER A 375 31.50 -15.04 46.04
C SER A 375 30.96 -13.74 46.64
N THR A 376 31.58 -12.63 46.28
CA THR A 376 31.05 -11.29 46.60
C THR A 376 30.12 -10.89 45.49
N ILE A 377 28.80 -10.87 45.76
CA ILE A 377 27.84 -10.25 44.84
C ILE A 377 28.11 -8.74 44.92
N VAL A 378 28.80 -8.18 43.95
CA VAL A 378 28.92 -6.73 43.81
C VAL A 378 27.61 -6.21 43.22
N ASN A 379 26.58 -6.14 44.08
CA ASN A 379 25.41 -5.34 43.78
C ASN A 379 25.79 -3.86 43.88
N GLU A 380 26.25 -3.25 42.81
CA GLU A 380 26.23 -1.80 42.71
C GLU A 380 24.76 -1.34 42.62
N ARG A 381 24.07 -1.36 43.77
CA ARG A 381 22.86 -0.55 43.94
C ARG A 381 23.33 0.89 43.82
N LYS A 382 23.09 1.55 42.69
CA LYS A 382 23.21 3.00 42.59
C LYS A 382 22.39 3.58 43.74
N LYS A 383 23.08 4.12 44.75
CA LYS A 383 22.45 5.01 45.72
C LYS A 383 21.82 6.17 44.94
N LYS A 384 20.51 6.36 45.13
CA LYS A 384 19.79 7.54 44.65
C LYS A 384 20.39 8.81 45.23
#